data_f192369879d43d3ec67a79774fc16aaf
#
_entry.id   f192369879d43d3ec67a79774fc16aaf
#
_cell.length_a   1.000
_cell.length_b   1.000
_cell.length_c   1.000
_cell.angle_alpha   90.00
_cell.angle_beta   90.00
_cell.angle_gamma   90.00
#
_symmetry.space_group_name_H-M   'P 1'
#
loop_
_entity.id
_entity.type
_entity.pdbx_description
1 polymer ?
#
loop_
_entity_poly.entity_id
_entity_poly.type
_entity_poly.pdbx_seq_one_letter_code
_entity_poly.pdbx_strand_id
1 'polypeptide(L)'
;LPRIFPVLKRIQKRFQIRKVRITKNVYSVQDKAPIALRIKKSLYNFLLQTYYRTKTTQGFTDFKLFYEYALTKKMNHKTCELMIHPGNQYYDQTEVALLRGPWRDSLGFPVRLINYRDLV
;
A
#
# COMPACT_ATOMS: atom_id res chain seq x y z
N LEU A 1 -23.98 4.21 -5.93
CA LEU A 1 -22.53 4.44 -5.79
C LEU A 1 -21.87 5.21 -6.94
N PRO A 2 -22.35 5.17 -8.21
CA PRO A 2 -21.73 5.96 -9.29
C PRO A 2 -21.69 7.47 -9.02
N ARG A 3 -22.62 7.99 -8.24
CA ARG A 3 -22.73 9.43 -7.91
C ARG A 3 -21.58 9.97 -7.03
N ILE A 4 -20.89 9.09 -6.32
CA ILE A 4 -19.78 9.50 -5.44
C ILE A 4 -18.54 9.91 -6.24
N PHE A 5 -18.28 9.31 -7.40
CA PHE A 5 -17.08 9.56 -8.18
C PHE A 5 -16.93 11.02 -8.63
N PRO A 6 -17.97 11.70 -9.17
CA PRO A 6 -17.87 13.11 -9.50
C PRO A 6 -17.66 14.00 -8.27
N VAL A 7 -18.21 13.63 -7.12
CA VAL A 7 -18.02 14.38 -5.86
C VAL A 7 -16.56 14.27 -5.42
N LEU A 8 -16.02 13.06 -5.39
CA LEU A 8 -14.61 12.83 -5.08
C LEU A 8 -13.68 13.55 -6.04
N LYS A 9 -14.03 13.62 -7.33
CA LYS A 9 -13.26 14.36 -8.34
C LYS A 9 -13.24 15.85 -8.07
N ARG A 10 -14.36 16.44 -7.62
CA ARG A 10 -14.42 17.85 -7.20
C ARG A 10 -13.55 18.10 -5.97
N ILE A 11 -13.64 17.23 -4.96
CA ILE A 11 -12.82 17.32 -3.75
C ILE A 11 -11.33 17.23 -4.11
N GLN A 12 -10.96 16.25 -4.92
CA GLN A 12 -9.59 16.06 -5.40
C GLN A 12 -9.04 17.34 -6.07
N LYS A 13 -9.82 17.94 -6.96
CA LYS A 13 -9.43 19.20 -7.64
C LYS A 13 -9.32 20.36 -6.65
N ARG A 14 -10.31 20.51 -5.76
CA ARG A 14 -10.35 21.62 -4.79
C ARG A 14 -9.14 21.59 -3.84
N PHE A 15 -8.76 20.39 -3.37
CA PHE A 15 -7.65 20.21 -2.42
C PHE A 15 -6.34 19.80 -3.09
N GLN A 16 -6.28 19.79 -4.41
CA GLN A 16 -5.09 19.42 -5.20
C GLN A 16 -4.48 18.06 -4.81
N ILE A 17 -5.32 17.08 -4.50
CA ILE A 17 -4.90 15.73 -4.13
C ILE A 17 -4.36 15.04 -5.38
N ARG A 18 -3.05 14.85 -5.42
CA ARG A 18 -2.35 14.25 -6.58
C ARG A 18 -1.88 12.84 -6.34
N LYS A 19 -1.83 12.40 -5.09
CA LYS A 19 -1.28 11.09 -4.69
C LYS A 19 -2.24 10.44 -3.71
N VAL A 20 -2.55 9.17 -3.92
CA VAL A 20 -3.52 8.41 -3.11
C VAL A 20 -3.06 6.99 -2.90
N ARG A 21 -3.58 6.35 -1.85
CA ARG A 21 -3.34 4.94 -1.59
C ARG A 21 -4.00 4.06 -2.66
N ILE A 22 -3.28 3.03 -3.08
CA ILE A 22 -3.83 1.95 -3.90
C ILE A 22 -4.51 0.90 -3.00
N THR A 23 -5.52 0.22 -3.53
CA THR A 23 -6.21 -0.87 -2.81
C THR A 23 -5.66 -2.27 -3.14
N LYS A 24 -4.57 -2.34 -3.89
CA LYS A 24 -3.94 -3.60 -4.28
C LYS A 24 -3.02 -4.09 -3.16
N ASN A 25 -3.50 -5.05 -2.38
CA ASN A 25 -2.66 -5.75 -1.42
C ASN A 25 -1.64 -6.63 -2.14
N VAL A 26 -0.41 -6.60 -1.67
CA VAL A 26 0.68 -7.43 -2.19
C VAL A 26 1.31 -8.22 -1.05
N TYR A 27 1.99 -9.31 -1.39
CA TYR A 27 2.68 -10.20 -0.43
C TYR A 27 1.77 -10.94 0.56
N SER A 28 0.45 -10.87 0.38
CA SER A 28 -0.49 -11.67 1.17
C SER A 28 -0.49 -13.12 0.68
N VAL A 29 -0.20 -14.04 1.58
CA VAL A 29 -0.25 -15.50 1.29
C VAL A 29 -1.70 -16.00 1.19
N GLN A 30 -2.67 -15.23 1.71
CA GLN A 30 -4.06 -15.65 1.86
C GLN A 30 -5.04 -14.81 1.05
N ASP A 31 -4.69 -14.40 -0.17
CA ASP A 31 -5.65 -13.66 -1.00
C ASP A 31 -6.75 -14.61 -1.54
N LYS A 32 -7.52 -15.18 -0.61
CA LYS A 32 -8.75 -15.94 -0.88
C LYS A 32 -9.95 -15.01 -1.11
N ALA A 33 -9.70 -13.75 -1.43
CA ALA A 33 -10.77 -12.80 -1.70
C ALA A 33 -11.62 -13.29 -2.88
N PRO A 34 -12.96 -13.22 -2.79
CA PRO A 34 -13.85 -13.57 -3.89
C PRO A 34 -13.45 -12.84 -5.19
N ILE A 35 -13.55 -13.52 -6.32
CA ILE A 35 -13.17 -12.97 -7.65
C ILE A 35 -13.88 -11.63 -7.89
N ALA A 36 -15.16 -11.51 -7.51
CA ALA A 36 -15.91 -10.27 -7.64
C ALA A 36 -15.26 -9.09 -6.88
N LEU A 37 -14.72 -9.34 -5.68
CA LEU A 37 -14.03 -8.31 -4.91
C LEU A 37 -12.70 -7.93 -5.55
N ARG A 38 -11.97 -8.88 -6.13
CA ARG A 38 -10.73 -8.63 -6.85
C ARG A 38 -10.96 -7.77 -8.09
N ILE A 39 -12.00 -8.07 -8.87
CA ILE A 39 -12.40 -7.27 -10.03
C ILE A 39 -12.80 -5.85 -9.58
N LYS A 40 -13.60 -5.72 -8.52
CA LYS A 40 -14.00 -4.42 -7.98
C LYS A 40 -12.79 -3.57 -7.56
N LYS A 41 -11.82 -4.17 -6.85
CA LYS A 41 -10.58 -3.49 -6.44
C LYS A 41 -9.74 -3.08 -7.65
N SER A 42 -9.63 -3.96 -8.66
CA SER A 42 -8.88 -3.67 -9.89
C SER A 42 -9.49 -2.50 -10.66
N LEU A 43 -10.81 -2.49 -10.80
CA LEU A 43 -11.53 -1.38 -11.44
C LEU A 43 -11.34 -0.08 -10.67
N TYR A 44 -11.42 -0.11 -9.35
CA TYR A 44 -11.21 1.07 -8.52
C TYR A 44 -9.77 1.62 -8.67
N ASN A 45 -8.78 0.76 -8.66
CA ASN A 45 -7.38 1.15 -8.87
C ASN A 45 -7.16 1.76 -10.26
N PHE A 46 -7.79 1.18 -11.28
CA PHE A 46 -7.78 1.74 -12.63
C PHE A 46 -8.38 3.15 -12.66
N LEU A 47 -9.52 3.37 -12.00
CA LEU A 47 -10.14 4.70 -11.88
C LEU A 47 -9.25 5.71 -11.16
N LEU A 48 -8.55 5.30 -10.11
CA LEU A 48 -7.61 6.19 -9.40
C LEU A 48 -6.50 6.69 -10.34
N GLN A 49 -6.00 5.85 -11.20
CA GLN A 49 -4.90 6.18 -12.10
C GLN A 49 -5.37 6.96 -13.35
N THR A 50 -6.52 6.61 -13.89
CA THR A 50 -7.02 7.18 -15.15
C THR A 50 -7.97 8.37 -14.95
N TYR A 51 -9.12 8.14 -14.32
CA TYR A 51 -10.14 9.17 -14.12
C TYR A 51 -9.68 10.26 -13.14
N TYR A 52 -9.13 9.87 -12.01
CA TYR A 52 -8.63 10.82 -11.03
C TYR A 52 -7.23 11.33 -11.38
N ARG A 53 -6.48 10.62 -12.21
CA ARG A 53 -5.08 10.94 -12.58
C ARG A 53 -4.20 11.14 -11.37
N THR A 54 -4.39 10.32 -10.34
CA THR A 54 -3.57 10.33 -9.13
C THR A 54 -2.41 9.35 -9.25
N LYS A 55 -1.30 9.69 -8.62
CA LYS A 55 -0.17 8.76 -8.45
C LYS A 55 -0.45 7.83 -7.27
N THR A 56 -0.13 6.56 -7.44
CA THR A 56 -0.27 5.53 -6.42
C THR A 56 1.05 4.78 -6.26
N THR A 57 1.25 4.14 -5.11
CA THR A 57 2.28 3.10 -5.00
C THR A 57 1.89 1.89 -5.85
N GLN A 58 2.85 1.01 -6.16
CA GLN A 58 2.56 -0.22 -6.90
C GLN A 58 1.85 -1.27 -6.06
N GLY A 59 2.00 -1.21 -4.74
CA GLY A 59 1.36 -2.12 -3.81
C GLY A 59 1.16 -1.50 -2.44
N PHE A 60 0.36 -2.20 -1.65
CA PHE A 60 0.06 -1.90 -0.26
C PHE A 60 0.12 -3.20 0.52
N THR A 61 0.75 -3.21 1.69
CA THR A 61 0.81 -4.39 2.53
C THR A 61 1.04 -4.03 4.00
N ASP A 62 0.80 -4.98 4.87
CA ASP A 62 1.22 -4.94 6.26
C ASP A 62 2.76 -5.05 6.36
N PHE A 63 3.37 -4.31 7.29
CA PHE A 63 4.83 -4.30 7.47
C PHE A 63 5.39 -5.69 7.77
N LYS A 64 4.73 -6.46 8.62
CA LYS A 64 5.18 -7.79 8.99
C LYS A 64 5.19 -8.74 7.78
N LEU A 65 4.11 -8.73 7.00
CA LEU A 65 4.03 -9.53 5.76
C LEU A 65 5.10 -9.12 4.74
N PHE A 66 5.32 -7.82 4.60
CA PHE A 66 6.41 -7.32 3.77
C PHE A 66 7.76 -7.86 4.21
N TYR A 67 8.07 -7.76 5.50
CA TYR A 67 9.35 -8.18 6.05
C TYR A 67 9.58 -9.68 5.87
N GLU A 68 8.61 -10.51 6.24
CA GLU A 68 8.68 -11.96 6.07
C GLU A 68 8.88 -12.36 4.59
N TYR A 69 8.17 -11.70 3.68
CA TYR A 69 8.31 -11.95 2.25
C TYR A 69 9.69 -11.51 1.74
N ALA A 70 10.14 -10.35 2.14
CA ALA A 70 11.39 -9.75 1.70
C ALA A 70 12.63 -10.53 2.13
N LEU A 71 12.57 -11.23 3.27
CA LEU A 71 13.65 -12.11 3.73
C LEU A 71 13.83 -13.37 2.86
N THR A 72 12.76 -13.83 2.23
CA THR A 72 12.74 -15.15 1.56
C THR A 72 12.59 -15.10 0.06
N LYS A 73 12.11 -13.97 -0.49
CA LYS A 73 11.75 -13.88 -1.90
C LYS A 73 12.22 -12.57 -2.52
N LYS A 74 12.39 -12.61 -3.85
CA LYS A 74 12.70 -11.42 -4.63
C LYS A 74 11.49 -10.48 -4.71
N MET A 75 11.72 -9.21 -4.41
CA MET A 75 10.69 -8.17 -4.50
C MET A 75 10.41 -7.79 -5.94
N ASN A 76 9.14 -7.75 -6.31
CA ASN A 76 8.67 -7.41 -7.66
C ASN A 76 8.12 -5.99 -7.77
N HIS A 77 7.90 -5.30 -6.64
CA HIS A 77 7.33 -3.95 -6.61
C HIS A 77 8.41 -2.93 -6.28
N LYS A 78 8.49 -1.88 -7.08
CA LYS A 78 9.46 -0.78 -6.87
C LYS A 78 9.01 0.15 -5.75
N THR A 79 7.71 0.29 -5.55
CA THR A 79 7.13 1.12 -4.50
C THR A 79 6.01 0.36 -3.80
N CYS A 80 6.04 0.37 -2.47
CA CYS A 80 5.02 -0.27 -1.65
C CYS A 80 4.72 0.59 -0.43
N GLU A 81 3.45 0.79 -0.15
CA GLU A 81 3.04 1.38 1.11
C GLU A 81 2.99 0.32 2.18
N LEU A 82 3.64 0.59 3.31
CA LEU A 82 3.67 -0.30 4.46
C LEU A 82 2.73 0.21 5.54
N MET A 83 1.77 -0.60 5.92
CA MET A 83 0.89 -0.33 7.03
C MET A 83 1.52 -0.82 8.33
N ILE A 84 1.53 0.03 9.34
CA ILE A 84 1.99 -0.27 10.70
C ILE A 84 0.87 0.04 11.70
N HIS A 85 0.88 -0.63 12.85
CA HIS A 85 -0.17 -0.54 13.86
C HIS A 85 0.40 -0.14 15.23
N PRO A 86 0.99 1.06 15.37
CA PRO A 86 1.61 1.47 16.60
C PRO A 86 0.58 1.59 17.73
N GLY A 87 0.88 1.00 18.88
CA GLY A 87 0.04 1.08 20.06
C GLY A 87 -1.23 0.22 20.04
N ASN A 88 -1.44 -0.59 19.04
CA ASN A 88 -2.57 -1.51 19.00
C ASN A 88 -2.23 -2.81 19.73
N GLN A 89 -2.94 -3.07 20.84
CA GLN A 89 -2.72 -4.27 21.66
C GLN A 89 -3.11 -5.58 20.99
N TYR A 90 -3.92 -5.54 19.92
CA TYR A 90 -4.32 -6.71 19.13
C TYR A 90 -3.30 -7.11 18.10
N TYR A 91 -2.37 -6.22 17.75
CA TYR A 91 -1.27 -6.54 16.84
C TYR A 91 -0.04 -6.96 17.65
N ASP A 92 0.62 -7.96 17.12
CA ASP A 92 1.78 -8.57 17.72
C ASP A 92 2.87 -7.53 18.01
N GLN A 93 3.36 -7.50 19.26
CA GLN A 93 4.46 -6.62 19.65
C GLN A 93 5.75 -6.87 18.86
N THR A 94 5.83 -7.98 18.16
CA THR A 94 6.94 -8.28 17.23
C THR A 94 7.08 -7.23 16.13
N GLU A 95 5.97 -6.62 15.66
CA GLU A 95 6.04 -5.52 14.68
C GLU A 95 6.81 -4.33 15.23
N VAL A 96 6.53 -3.94 16.46
CA VAL A 96 7.21 -2.80 17.13
C VAL A 96 8.68 -3.12 17.36
N ALA A 97 8.99 -4.32 17.79
CA ALA A 97 10.36 -4.77 18.01
C ALA A 97 11.17 -4.76 16.70
N LEU A 98 10.59 -5.26 15.62
CA LEU A 98 11.20 -5.21 14.28
C LEU A 98 11.45 -3.79 13.82
N LEU A 99 10.47 -2.89 13.97
CA LEU A 99 10.59 -1.48 13.55
C LEU A 99 11.66 -0.72 14.32
N ARG A 100 11.89 -1.07 15.58
CA ARG A 100 12.94 -0.48 16.43
C ARG A 100 14.34 -1.02 16.11
N GLY A 101 14.42 -2.21 15.53
CA GLY A 101 15.67 -2.86 15.16
C GLY A 101 16.18 -2.44 13.78
N PRO A 102 17.36 -2.93 13.39
CA PRO A 102 17.97 -2.65 12.09
C PRO A 102 17.36 -3.51 10.96
N TRP A 103 16.03 -3.54 10.87
CA TRP A 103 15.32 -4.44 9.94
C TRP A 103 15.71 -4.25 8.47
N ARG A 104 16.13 -3.03 8.08
CA ARG A 104 16.58 -2.77 6.70
C ARG A 104 17.87 -3.47 6.37
N ASP A 105 18.77 -3.60 7.34
CA ASP A 105 20.08 -4.22 7.16
C ASP A 105 19.96 -5.75 6.97
N SER A 106 18.86 -6.33 7.45
CA SER A 106 18.56 -7.75 7.29
C SER A 106 18.04 -8.11 5.89
N LEU A 107 17.70 -7.12 5.08
CA LEU A 107 17.19 -7.33 3.73
C LEU A 107 18.35 -7.45 2.73
N GLY A 108 18.24 -8.38 1.77
CA GLY A 108 19.23 -8.61 0.72
C GLY A 108 19.24 -7.53 -0.38
N PHE A 109 18.56 -6.40 -0.20
CA PHE A 109 18.46 -5.31 -1.16
C PHE A 109 18.24 -3.96 -0.43
N PRO A 110 18.65 -2.85 -1.06
CA PRO A 110 18.50 -1.54 -0.45
C PRO A 110 17.02 -1.10 -0.41
N VAL A 111 16.62 -0.52 0.72
CA VAL A 111 15.28 0.05 0.93
C VAL A 111 15.40 1.52 1.29
N ARG A 112 14.70 2.37 0.56
CA ARG A 112 14.55 3.78 0.86
C ARG A 112 13.14 4.06 1.38
N LEU A 113 13.05 4.61 2.59
CA LEU A 113 11.79 5.12 3.11
C LEU A 113 11.52 6.51 2.51
N ILE A 114 10.33 6.68 2.01
CA ILE A 114 9.84 7.94 1.45
C ILE A 114 8.46 8.25 1.99
N ASN A 115 8.06 9.50 1.94
CA ASN A 115 6.68 9.89 2.16
C ASN A 115 5.94 10.06 0.82
N TYR A 116 4.63 10.30 0.86
CA TYR A 116 3.84 10.50 -0.36
C TYR A 116 4.25 11.72 -1.20
N ARG A 117 4.93 12.70 -0.60
CA ARG A 117 5.44 13.87 -1.36
C ARG A 117 6.55 13.46 -2.32
N ASP A 118 7.35 12.46 -1.92
CA ASP A 118 8.50 11.98 -2.68
C ASP A 118 8.13 10.88 -3.70
N LEU A 119 6.87 10.45 -3.73
CA LEU A 119 6.38 9.49 -4.71
C LEU A 119 6.37 10.13 -6.11
N VAL A 120 7.17 9.58 -6.98
CA VAL A 120 7.37 10.06 -8.36
C VAL A 120 6.40 9.42 -9.34
#